data_e7488814168f5a4e30a4af75d3c49b8e
#
_entry.id   e7488814168f5a4e30a4af75d3c49b8e
#
_cell.length_a   1.000
_cell.length_b   1.000
_cell.length_c   1.000
_cell.angle_alpha   90.00
_cell.angle_beta   90.00
_cell.angle_gamma   90.00
#
_symmetry.space_group_name_H-M   'P 1'
#
loop_
_entity.id
_entity.type
_entity.pdbx_description
1 polymer ?
#
loop_
_entity_poly.entity_id
_entity_poly.type
_entity_poly.pdbx_seq_one_letter_code
_entity_poly.pdbx_strand_id
1 'polypeptide(L)'
;MGKGVLNDVYSNVHIVNELDVPILAMGLHDVVISASPEGILVSDKEQSSYIKPYVDKFVQQTMFAEKSWVSFRVLDAERGSMTIKVTLNPGHAMNYHSHQYRDEVWTVISGTGRTVVDGYEQTVHPGAVITMSAGCRHTVIADTELKLIEVQLGEEISADDKQKFPLEYG
;
A
#
# COMPACT_ATOMS: atom_id res chain seq x y z
N MET A 1 17.25 -0.31 -5.98
CA MET A 1 18.04 -0.97 -4.92
C MET A 1 18.69 0.11 -4.07
N GLY A 2 18.30 0.22 -2.81
CA GLY A 2 18.81 1.20 -1.87
C GLY A 2 20.28 0.92 -1.48
N LYS A 3 20.97 1.96 -1.00
CA LYS A 3 22.39 1.86 -0.59
C LYS A 3 22.48 1.36 0.86
N GLY A 4 23.34 0.36 1.10
CA GLY A 4 23.81 -0.01 2.44
C GLY A 4 25.22 0.58 2.64
N VAL A 5 25.47 1.22 3.78
CA VAL A 5 26.77 1.74 4.18
C VAL A 5 27.20 1.02 5.45
N LEU A 6 28.40 0.44 5.42
CA LEU A 6 29.04 -0.25 6.54
C LEU A 6 30.27 0.54 6.96
N ASN A 7 30.56 0.59 8.27
CA ASN A 7 31.82 1.10 8.77
C ASN A 7 32.91 -0.02 8.81
N ASP A 8 34.16 0.33 9.11
CA ASP A 8 35.29 -0.61 9.08
C ASP A 8 35.28 -1.66 10.23
N VAL A 9 34.32 -1.60 11.13
CA VAL A 9 34.16 -2.49 12.30
C VAL A 9 32.90 -3.34 12.14
N TYR A 10 32.85 -4.16 11.09
CA TYR A 10 31.78 -5.14 10.91
C TYR A 10 32.37 -6.49 10.49
N SER A 11 31.67 -7.57 10.80
CA SER A 11 32.01 -8.89 10.27
C SER A 11 30.73 -9.67 9.96
N ASN A 12 30.71 -10.33 8.80
CA ASN A 12 29.64 -11.23 8.39
C ASN A 12 28.22 -10.59 8.41
N VAL A 13 28.12 -9.30 7.98
CA VAL A 13 26.85 -8.57 7.89
C VAL A 13 26.33 -8.63 6.47
N HIS A 14 25.04 -9.03 6.30
CA HIS A 14 24.35 -9.00 5.03
C HIS A 14 23.24 -7.93 5.07
N ILE A 15 23.23 -7.03 4.10
CA ILE A 15 22.19 -6.01 3.95
C ILE A 15 21.50 -6.20 2.61
N VAL A 16 20.20 -6.43 2.64
CA VAL A 16 19.31 -6.39 1.48
C VAL A 16 18.39 -5.19 1.65
N ASN A 17 18.50 -4.21 0.77
CA ASN A 17 17.73 -2.97 0.86
C ASN A 17 16.97 -2.74 -0.45
N GLU A 18 15.66 -2.93 -0.41
CA GLU A 18 14.73 -2.68 -1.51
C GLU A 18 14.11 -1.27 -1.45
N LEU A 19 14.36 -0.54 -0.36
CA LEU A 19 13.87 0.83 -0.17
C LEU A 19 14.84 1.86 -0.77
N ASP A 20 14.32 3.03 -1.12
CA ASP A 20 15.12 4.18 -1.60
C ASP A 20 15.77 5.00 -0.48
N VAL A 21 15.73 4.50 0.76
CA VAL A 21 16.39 5.11 1.91
C VAL A 21 17.71 4.41 2.21
N PRO A 22 18.78 5.13 2.58
CA PRO A 22 20.05 4.49 2.93
C PRO A 22 19.95 3.79 4.29
N ILE A 23 20.66 2.65 4.42
CA ILE A 23 20.85 1.94 5.68
C ILE A 23 22.30 2.14 6.12
N LEU A 24 22.50 2.71 7.29
CA LEU A 24 23.81 2.78 7.95
C LEU A 24 23.86 1.71 9.05
N ALA A 25 24.81 0.79 8.94
CA ALA A 25 25.04 -0.25 9.93
C ALA A 25 26.48 -0.13 10.47
N MET A 26 26.64 -0.07 11.79
CA MET A 26 27.92 0.14 12.45
C MET A 26 28.11 -0.87 13.59
N GLY A 27 29.31 -1.46 13.68
CA GLY A 27 29.70 -2.31 14.80
C GLY A 27 28.89 -3.62 14.91
N LEU A 28 28.29 -4.09 13.81
CA LEU A 28 27.48 -5.30 13.79
C LEU A 28 28.29 -6.52 13.35
N HIS A 29 27.96 -7.67 13.93
CA HIS A 29 28.59 -8.95 13.63
C HIS A 29 27.49 -10.02 13.47
N ASP A 30 27.65 -10.90 12.46
CA ASP A 30 26.75 -12.04 12.20
C ASP A 30 25.27 -11.68 12.05
N VAL A 31 24.97 -10.57 11.38
CA VAL A 31 23.63 -9.99 11.24
C VAL A 31 23.15 -9.99 9.79
N VAL A 32 21.88 -10.24 9.61
CA VAL A 32 21.12 -9.96 8.38
C VAL A 32 20.22 -8.74 8.64
N ILE A 33 20.29 -7.78 7.74
CA ILE A 33 19.35 -6.65 7.68
C ILE A 33 18.63 -6.74 6.34
N SER A 34 17.32 -6.86 6.36
CA SER A 34 16.47 -6.83 5.17
C SER A 34 15.45 -5.71 5.33
N ALA A 35 15.45 -4.78 4.38
CA ALA A 35 14.48 -3.69 4.34
C ALA A 35 13.69 -3.78 3.04
N SER A 36 12.38 -3.92 3.17
CA SER A 36 11.41 -4.00 2.09
C SER A 36 10.20 -3.10 2.39
N PRO A 37 9.30 -2.88 1.44
CA PRO A 37 8.06 -2.16 1.71
C PRO A 37 7.19 -2.77 2.82
N GLU A 38 7.32 -4.06 3.10
CA GLU A 38 6.57 -4.74 4.17
C GLU A 38 7.18 -4.52 5.56
N GLY A 39 8.45 -4.10 5.64
CA GLY A 39 9.08 -3.86 6.93
C GLY A 39 10.60 -3.99 6.90
N ILE A 40 11.19 -3.81 8.07
CA ILE A 40 12.63 -3.96 8.28
C ILE A 40 12.86 -5.10 9.26
N LEU A 41 13.62 -6.10 8.81
CA LEU A 41 14.11 -7.19 9.61
C LEU A 41 15.57 -6.93 9.99
N VAL A 42 15.88 -7.04 11.26
CA VAL A 42 17.24 -7.13 11.77
C VAL A 42 17.34 -8.40 12.60
N SER A 43 18.18 -9.33 12.21
CA SER A 43 18.30 -10.62 12.87
C SER A 43 19.75 -11.09 12.92
N ASP A 44 20.11 -11.75 14.01
CA ASP A 44 21.27 -12.63 14.02
C ASP A 44 21.11 -13.72 12.94
N LYS A 45 22.20 -14.12 12.31
CA LYS A 45 22.16 -15.11 11.21
C LYS A 45 21.66 -16.49 11.66
N GLU A 46 22.01 -16.93 12.84
CA GLU A 46 21.54 -18.22 13.37
C GLU A 46 20.03 -18.18 13.67
N GLN A 47 19.53 -17.01 14.13
CA GLN A 47 18.11 -16.80 14.42
C GLN A 47 17.25 -16.59 13.17
N SER A 48 17.86 -16.20 12.05
CA SER A 48 17.12 -15.89 10.81
C SER A 48 16.29 -17.07 10.27
N SER A 49 16.67 -18.30 10.60
CA SER A 49 15.91 -19.52 10.24
C SER A 49 14.59 -19.68 11.03
N TYR A 50 14.42 -18.98 12.14
CA TYR A 50 13.26 -19.10 13.05
C TYR A 50 12.29 -17.94 12.96
N ILE A 51 12.44 -17.04 11.99
CA ILE A 51 11.64 -15.79 11.88
C ILE A 51 10.19 -16.03 11.46
N LYS A 52 9.88 -17.15 10.80
CA LYS A 52 8.56 -17.38 10.18
C LYS A 52 7.37 -17.17 11.13
N PRO A 53 7.33 -17.69 12.37
CA PRO A 53 6.21 -17.49 13.28
C PRO A 53 6.00 -16.03 13.71
N TYR A 54 7.05 -15.21 13.57
CA TYR A 54 6.99 -13.77 13.90
C TYR A 54 6.55 -12.96 12.70
N VAL A 55 7.11 -13.25 11.53
CA VAL A 55 6.75 -12.58 10.27
C VAL A 55 5.28 -12.82 9.93
N ASP A 56 4.76 -14.04 10.12
CA ASP A 56 3.36 -14.36 9.87
C ASP A 56 2.37 -13.49 10.70
N LYS A 57 2.81 -12.96 11.85
CA LYS A 57 2.02 -12.01 12.65
C LYS A 57 1.99 -10.60 12.07
N PHE A 58 3.04 -10.20 11.36
CA PHE A 58 3.14 -8.89 10.72
C PHE A 58 2.47 -8.86 9.34
N VAL A 59 2.46 -9.99 8.64
CA VAL A 59 1.82 -10.13 7.31
C VAL A 59 0.29 -9.93 7.39
N GLN A 60 -0.32 -10.06 8.56
CA GLN A 60 -1.74 -9.73 8.76
C GLN A 60 -2.03 -8.22 8.66
N GLN A 61 -1.02 -7.35 8.76
CA GLN A 61 -1.13 -5.93 8.48
C GLN A 61 -0.40 -5.65 7.16
N THR A 62 -0.99 -6.06 6.05
CA THR A 62 -0.38 -5.89 4.74
C THR A 62 -0.24 -4.40 4.42
N MET A 63 0.94 -3.84 4.68
CA MET A 63 1.27 -2.46 4.30
C MET A 63 1.49 -2.30 2.78
N PHE A 64 1.55 -3.42 2.07
CA PHE A 64 1.69 -3.47 0.62
C PHE A 64 0.94 -4.68 0.08
N ALA A 65 0.14 -4.47 -0.94
CA ALA A 65 -0.51 -5.54 -1.69
C ALA A 65 -0.31 -5.28 -3.18
N GLU A 66 0.13 -6.30 -3.89
CA GLU A 66 0.34 -6.25 -5.33
C GLU A 66 -0.45 -7.36 -6.01
N LYS A 67 -1.18 -6.98 -7.05
CA LYS A 67 -1.73 -7.89 -8.05
C LYS A 67 -1.13 -7.49 -9.39
N SER A 68 -1.21 -8.34 -10.38
CA SER A 68 -0.66 -8.06 -11.72
C SER A 68 -1.13 -6.74 -12.35
N TRP A 69 -2.20 -6.13 -11.85
CA TRP A 69 -2.83 -4.94 -12.43
C TRP A 69 -3.04 -3.77 -11.44
N VAL A 70 -2.78 -3.97 -10.14
CA VAL A 70 -2.90 -2.94 -9.11
C VAL A 70 -1.88 -3.15 -8.01
N SER A 71 -1.28 -2.06 -7.54
CA SER A 71 -0.48 -2.06 -6.32
C SER A 71 -1.04 -1.06 -5.31
N PHE A 72 -1.00 -1.45 -4.04
CA PHE A 72 -1.38 -0.65 -2.89
C PHE A 72 -0.18 -0.50 -1.98
N ARG A 73 0.16 0.71 -1.60
CA ARG A 73 1.22 0.98 -0.64
C ARG A 73 0.68 1.89 0.46
N VAL A 74 0.66 1.42 1.69
CA VAL A 74 0.34 2.25 2.85
C VAL A 74 1.46 3.26 3.06
N LEU A 75 1.11 4.54 3.10
CA LEU A 75 2.02 5.66 3.33
C LEU A 75 2.03 6.08 4.79
N ASP A 76 0.86 6.00 5.42
CA ASP A 76 0.65 6.35 6.81
C ASP A 76 -0.56 5.62 7.38
N ALA A 77 -0.51 5.25 8.66
CA ALA A 77 -1.61 4.60 9.35
C ALA A 77 -1.62 5.01 10.82
N GLU A 78 -2.71 5.62 11.23
CA GLU A 78 -2.98 6.04 12.60
C GLU A 78 -4.34 5.52 13.06
N ARG A 79 -4.65 5.72 14.34
CA ARG A 79 -5.98 5.38 14.85
C ARG A 79 -7.03 6.30 14.19
N GLY A 80 -7.88 5.70 13.37
CA GLY A 80 -8.97 6.41 12.69
C GLY A 80 -8.60 7.02 11.34
N SER A 81 -7.37 6.81 10.84
CA SER A 81 -6.99 7.22 9.49
C SER A 81 -5.97 6.28 8.85
N MET A 82 -6.05 6.12 7.54
CA MET A 82 -5.05 5.42 6.74
C MET A 82 -4.85 6.14 5.40
N THR A 83 -3.61 6.34 5.02
CA THR A 83 -3.25 6.93 3.72
C THR A 83 -2.57 5.89 2.86
N ILE A 84 -3.09 5.69 1.66
CA ILE A 84 -2.64 4.65 0.74
C ILE A 84 -2.32 5.29 -0.61
N LYS A 85 -1.20 4.90 -1.21
CA LYS A 85 -0.93 5.14 -2.63
C LYS A 85 -1.41 3.95 -3.43
N VAL A 86 -2.26 4.21 -4.41
CA VAL A 86 -2.79 3.21 -5.34
C VAL A 86 -2.22 3.48 -6.72
N THR A 87 -1.77 2.43 -7.40
CA THR A 87 -1.39 2.48 -8.82
C THR A 87 -2.17 1.42 -9.58
N LEU A 88 -2.90 1.82 -10.61
CA LEU A 88 -3.62 0.94 -11.51
C LEU A 88 -2.99 0.96 -12.89
N ASN A 89 -2.84 -0.23 -13.48
CA ASN A 89 -2.42 -0.38 -14.86
C ASN A 89 -3.53 0.03 -15.84
N PRO A 90 -3.18 0.51 -17.05
CA PRO A 90 -4.16 0.90 -18.05
C PRO A 90 -5.18 -0.21 -18.35
N GLY A 91 -6.43 0.16 -18.55
CA GLY A 91 -7.52 -0.74 -18.88
C GLY A 91 -8.04 -1.59 -17.70
N HIS A 92 -7.56 -1.35 -16.50
CA HIS A 92 -8.00 -2.08 -15.30
C HIS A 92 -8.85 -1.21 -14.38
N ALA A 93 -9.65 -1.86 -13.56
CA ALA A 93 -10.54 -1.22 -12.60
C ALA A 93 -10.44 -1.84 -11.22
N MET A 94 -10.66 -1.05 -10.20
CA MET A 94 -10.95 -1.58 -8.87
C MET A 94 -12.33 -2.28 -8.87
N ASN A 95 -12.57 -3.17 -7.93
CA ASN A 95 -13.92 -3.71 -7.74
C ASN A 95 -14.88 -2.56 -7.42
N TYR A 96 -16.10 -2.60 -7.96
CA TYR A 96 -17.19 -1.73 -7.50
C TYR A 96 -17.62 -2.20 -6.10
N HIS A 97 -17.47 -1.34 -5.10
CA HIS A 97 -17.61 -1.73 -3.70
C HIS A 97 -18.01 -0.55 -2.81
N SER A 98 -18.41 -0.86 -1.59
CA SER A 98 -18.63 0.14 -0.53
C SER A 98 -17.95 -0.29 0.76
N HIS A 99 -17.80 0.67 1.66
CA HIS A 99 -17.36 0.50 3.05
C HIS A 99 -18.42 1.05 3.99
N GLN A 100 -18.69 0.35 5.08
CA GLN A 100 -19.73 0.75 6.02
C GLN A 100 -19.22 1.68 7.13
N TYR A 101 -17.94 1.56 7.50
CA TYR A 101 -17.40 2.18 8.71
C TYR A 101 -16.34 3.23 8.42
N ARG A 102 -16.11 3.59 7.15
CA ARG A 102 -15.13 4.61 6.77
C ARG A 102 -15.57 5.46 5.59
N ASP A 103 -15.14 6.69 5.62
CA ASP A 103 -15.16 7.60 4.47
C ASP A 103 -13.86 7.45 3.68
N GLU A 104 -13.89 7.78 2.40
CA GLU A 104 -12.69 7.79 1.56
C GLU A 104 -12.58 9.10 0.79
N VAL A 105 -11.36 9.60 0.69
CA VAL A 105 -11.01 10.73 -0.18
C VAL A 105 -9.90 10.29 -1.12
N TRP A 106 -10.17 10.36 -2.41
CA TRP A 106 -9.18 10.07 -3.44
C TRP A 106 -8.66 11.35 -4.09
N THR A 107 -7.36 11.45 -4.24
CA THR A 107 -6.71 12.51 -4.99
C THR A 107 -5.91 11.90 -6.12
N VAL A 108 -6.24 12.20 -7.37
CA VAL A 108 -5.53 11.72 -8.55
C VAL A 108 -4.21 12.47 -8.67
N ILE A 109 -3.10 11.72 -8.71
CA ILE A 109 -1.73 12.26 -8.79
C ILE A 109 -1.23 12.28 -10.24
N SER A 110 -1.51 11.21 -10.99
CA SER A 110 -1.11 11.10 -12.39
C SER A 110 -2.01 10.13 -13.15
N GLY A 111 -2.02 10.25 -14.46
CA GLY A 111 -2.85 9.44 -15.34
C GLY A 111 -4.27 9.98 -15.49
N THR A 112 -5.06 9.28 -16.30
CA THR A 112 -6.47 9.60 -16.60
C THR A 112 -7.31 8.34 -16.44
N GLY A 113 -8.59 8.54 -16.17
CA GLY A 113 -9.53 7.45 -15.99
C GLY A 113 -10.93 7.96 -15.69
N ARG A 114 -11.73 7.09 -15.12
CA ARG A 114 -13.11 7.38 -14.73
C ARG A 114 -13.38 6.82 -13.35
N THR A 115 -14.15 7.55 -12.55
CA THR A 115 -14.71 7.02 -11.29
C THR A 115 -16.22 6.82 -11.49
N VAL A 116 -16.75 5.81 -10.82
CA VAL A 116 -18.19 5.61 -10.67
C VAL A 116 -18.50 5.65 -9.18
N VAL A 117 -19.31 6.61 -8.76
CA VAL A 117 -19.78 6.76 -7.38
C VAL A 117 -21.30 6.71 -7.36
N ASP A 118 -21.87 5.73 -6.67
CA ASP A 118 -23.32 5.46 -6.63
C ASP A 118 -23.99 5.46 -8.02
N GLY A 119 -23.30 4.86 -9.01
CA GLY A 119 -23.74 4.80 -10.39
C GLY A 119 -23.44 6.06 -11.21
N TYR A 120 -22.87 7.10 -10.62
CA TYR A 120 -22.51 8.32 -11.32
C TYR A 120 -21.09 8.25 -11.84
N GLU A 121 -20.92 8.26 -13.16
CA GLU A 121 -19.60 8.23 -13.81
C GLU A 121 -19.07 9.65 -14.03
N GLN A 122 -17.80 9.86 -13.71
CA GLN A 122 -17.08 11.10 -14.03
C GLN A 122 -15.64 10.80 -14.46
N THR A 123 -15.15 11.58 -15.43
CA THR A 123 -13.77 11.53 -15.86
C THR A 123 -12.86 12.13 -14.77
N VAL A 124 -11.70 11.51 -14.56
CA VAL A 124 -10.70 12.00 -13.62
C VAL A 124 -9.35 12.21 -14.28
N HIS A 125 -8.65 13.22 -13.79
CA HIS A 125 -7.33 13.66 -14.26
C HIS A 125 -6.49 14.12 -13.05
N PRO A 126 -5.18 14.38 -13.20
CA PRO A 126 -4.35 14.89 -12.12
C PRO A 126 -4.95 16.13 -11.45
N GLY A 127 -5.03 16.10 -10.11
CA GLY A 127 -5.67 17.13 -9.29
C GLY A 127 -7.15 16.91 -9.03
N ALA A 128 -7.82 15.94 -9.66
CA ALA A 128 -9.19 15.59 -9.31
C ALA A 128 -9.24 15.02 -7.88
N VAL A 129 -10.25 15.45 -7.12
CA VAL A 129 -10.54 14.99 -5.75
C VAL A 129 -11.95 14.40 -5.73
N ILE A 130 -12.07 13.19 -5.21
CA ILE A 130 -13.33 12.47 -5.07
C ILE A 130 -13.52 12.15 -3.59
N THR A 131 -14.63 12.57 -3.03
CA THR A 131 -14.99 12.28 -1.62
C THR A 131 -16.17 11.32 -1.60
N MET A 132 -16.07 10.28 -0.82
CA MET A 132 -17.06 9.22 -0.68
C MET A 132 -17.32 8.99 0.79
N SER A 133 -18.55 9.17 1.21
CA SER A 133 -18.98 8.84 2.57
C SER A 133 -19.17 7.34 2.74
N ALA A 134 -19.14 6.86 3.97
CA ALA A 134 -19.47 5.49 4.32
C ALA A 134 -20.81 5.07 3.67
N GLY A 135 -20.85 3.87 3.11
CA GLY A 135 -22.00 3.34 2.36
C GLY A 135 -21.99 3.66 0.87
N CYS A 136 -21.30 4.68 0.39
CA CYS A 136 -21.20 4.98 -1.04
C CYS A 136 -20.55 3.82 -1.80
N ARG A 137 -21.17 3.42 -2.92
CA ARG A 137 -20.57 2.44 -3.84
C ARG A 137 -19.66 3.15 -4.80
N HIS A 138 -18.45 2.67 -4.93
CA HIS A 138 -17.45 3.36 -5.76
C HIS A 138 -16.48 2.41 -6.44
N THR A 139 -15.90 2.89 -7.52
CA THR A 139 -14.77 2.28 -8.23
C THR A 139 -14.01 3.32 -9.02
N VAL A 140 -12.82 2.96 -9.47
CA VAL A 140 -12.04 3.72 -10.44
C VAL A 140 -11.57 2.79 -11.56
N ILE A 141 -11.60 3.30 -12.78
CA ILE A 141 -11.21 2.63 -14.01
C ILE A 141 -10.08 3.46 -14.62
N ALA A 142 -8.95 2.85 -14.87
CA ALA A 142 -7.75 3.50 -15.42
C ALA A 142 -7.76 3.45 -16.96
N ASP A 143 -7.76 4.59 -17.62
CA ASP A 143 -7.57 4.66 -19.08
C ASP A 143 -6.07 4.66 -19.42
N THR A 144 -5.25 5.33 -18.62
CA THR A 144 -3.78 5.25 -18.62
C THR A 144 -3.29 4.71 -17.28
N GLU A 145 -1.99 4.52 -17.06
CA GLU A 145 -1.48 4.22 -15.71
C GLU A 145 -1.95 5.32 -14.75
N LEU A 146 -2.83 4.96 -13.82
CA LEU A 146 -3.47 5.88 -12.90
C LEU A 146 -2.88 5.73 -11.51
N LYS A 147 -2.41 6.84 -10.94
CA LYS A 147 -1.92 6.90 -9.56
C LYS A 147 -2.80 7.85 -8.76
N LEU A 148 -3.27 7.38 -7.62
CA LEU A 148 -4.03 8.19 -6.68
C LEU A 148 -3.53 7.99 -5.24
N ILE A 149 -3.78 9.00 -4.42
CA ILE A 149 -3.69 8.90 -2.97
C ILE A 149 -5.12 8.71 -2.45
N GLU A 150 -5.31 7.68 -1.68
CA GLU A 150 -6.53 7.35 -0.97
C GLU A 150 -6.32 7.63 0.52
N VAL A 151 -7.16 8.46 1.10
CA VAL A 151 -7.24 8.70 2.54
C VAL A 151 -8.53 8.06 3.05
N GLN A 152 -8.40 7.12 3.96
CA GLN A 152 -9.50 6.46 4.65
C GLN A 152 -9.65 7.07 6.04
N LEU A 153 -10.88 7.39 6.43
CA LEU A 153 -11.23 8.04 7.69
C LEU A 153 -12.36 7.26 8.37
N GLY A 154 -12.12 6.73 9.56
CA GLY A 154 -13.14 5.95 10.28
C GLY A 154 -12.60 5.40 11.60
N GLU A 155 -13.50 5.05 12.50
CA GLU A 155 -13.10 4.46 13.79
C GLU A 155 -12.53 3.04 13.64
N GLU A 156 -12.98 2.32 12.60
CA GLU A 156 -12.54 0.96 12.28
C GLU A 156 -12.19 0.87 10.81
N ILE A 157 -10.90 0.80 10.51
CA ILE A 157 -10.38 0.62 9.15
C ILE A 157 -9.90 -0.83 9.01
N SER A 158 -10.73 -1.66 8.39
CA SER A 158 -10.49 -3.08 8.20
C SER A 158 -10.62 -3.47 6.73
N ALA A 159 -9.83 -4.44 6.29
CA ALA A 159 -9.98 -5.04 4.97
C ALA A 159 -11.31 -5.82 4.82
N ASP A 160 -11.87 -6.26 5.94
CA ASP A 160 -13.13 -7.00 5.98
C ASP A 160 -14.35 -6.07 5.79
N ASP A 161 -14.18 -4.75 6.02
CA ASP A 161 -15.18 -3.72 5.73
C ASP A 161 -15.22 -3.39 4.22
N LYS A 162 -15.46 -4.42 3.40
CA LYS A 162 -15.56 -4.27 1.95
C LYS A 162 -16.67 -5.13 1.37
N GLN A 163 -17.77 -4.49 0.98
CA GLN A 163 -18.87 -5.12 0.26
C GLN A 163 -18.71 -4.88 -1.24
N LYS A 164 -18.66 -5.96 -2.03
CA LYS A 164 -18.53 -5.89 -3.50
C LYS A 164 -19.88 -5.95 -4.17
N PHE A 165 -20.02 -5.23 -5.29
CA PHE A 165 -21.22 -5.20 -6.13
C PHE A 165 -20.86 -5.45 -7.59
N PRO A 166 -21.80 -5.97 -8.39
CA PRO A 166 -21.64 -5.98 -9.84
C PRO A 166 -21.61 -4.51 -10.34
N LEU A 167 -20.71 -4.19 -11.25
CA LEU A 167 -20.76 -2.94 -11.99
C LEU A 167 -21.62 -3.19 -13.23
N GLU A 168 -22.87 -2.75 -13.19
CA GLU A 168 -23.75 -2.76 -14.35
C GLU A 168 -23.39 -1.53 -15.19
N TYR A 169 -22.87 -1.77 -16.38
CA TYR A 169 -22.71 -0.71 -17.38
C TYR A 169 -24.09 -0.47 -18.00
N GLY A 170 -24.63 0.72 -17.77
CA GLY A 170 -25.84 1.18 -18.47
C GLY A 170 -25.55 1.54 -19.92
#